data_54d6d14acda5cfca1b36212411f08779
#
_entry.id   54d6d14acda5cfca1b36212411f08779
#
_cell.length_a   1.000
_cell.length_b   1.000
_cell.length_c   1.000
_cell.angle_alpha   90.00
_cell.angle_beta   90.00
_cell.angle_gamma   90.00
#
_symmetry.space_group_name_H-M   'P 1'
#
loop_
_entity.id
_entity.type
_entity.pdbx_description
1 polymer ?
#
loop_
_entity_poly.entity_id
_entity_poly.type
_entity_poly.pdbx_seq_one_letter_code
_entity_poly.pdbx_strand_id
1 'polypeptide(L)'
;MAYKCVFSDIDGTLLNSKHQISEKTKKKVQQLAIQNIPFVLVSARMPKGMHYFLDELQIKAPMVSYSGGLILDENQKVIYSKGFSVEMAKRLYEYIKYYYQIPVNFYVENHWMVDELDEGIEEESIITGLKPEKLDLNGIKKVHKLLVIAESGIVDRLEMSLKEKFSGLKIYKSKDTYLESMDESVSKSSAIQFLCDKMKIGLHQTVSFGDNYNDLDMLLLTGKGFAMANGAQGVLESIPTHTLSNDEDGIVYALDNLVGE
;
A
#
# COMPACT_ATOMS: atom_id res chain seq x y z
N MET A 1 1.85 27.30 -6.27
CA MET A 1 0.55 26.74 -6.78
C MET A 1 -0.19 26.05 -5.65
N ALA A 2 -1.48 26.31 -5.49
CA ALA A 2 -2.24 25.61 -4.45
C ALA A 2 -2.50 24.17 -4.85
N TYR A 3 -2.02 23.19 -4.08
CA TYR A 3 -2.35 21.78 -4.27
C TYR A 3 -3.80 21.50 -3.83
N LYS A 4 -4.42 20.49 -4.45
CA LYS A 4 -5.84 20.13 -4.25
C LYS A 4 -6.05 18.72 -3.70
N CYS A 5 -5.01 17.91 -3.63
CA CYS A 5 -5.07 16.56 -3.06
C CYS A 5 -3.67 16.15 -2.56
N VAL A 6 -3.64 15.41 -1.46
CA VAL A 6 -2.44 14.83 -0.89
C VAL A 6 -2.58 13.33 -0.85
N PHE A 7 -1.55 12.61 -1.32
CA PHE A 7 -1.43 11.16 -1.25
C PHE A 7 -0.30 10.78 -0.30
N SER A 8 -0.54 9.87 0.59
CA SER A 8 0.47 9.44 1.55
C SER A 8 0.54 7.94 1.65
N ASP A 9 1.75 7.39 1.56
CA ASP A 9 1.98 6.05 2.09
C ASP A 9 1.77 6.04 3.60
N ILE A 10 1.64 4.83 4.18
CA ILE A 10 1.34 4.64 5.61
C ILE A 10 2.62 4.27 6.38
N ASP A 11 3.23 3.15 6.04
CA ASP A 11 4.32 2.54 6.81
C ASP A 11 5.66 3.21 6.47
N GLY A 12 6.31 3.85 7.46
CA GLY A 12 7.53 4.62 7.22
C GLY A 12 7.29 6.05 6.70
N THR A 13 6.03 6.43 6.46
CA THR A 13 5.67 7.76 5.94
C THR A 13 4.69 8.47 6.86
N LEU A 14 3.43 8.02 6.95
CA LEU A 14 2.42 8.59 7.86
C LEU A 14 2.69 8.16 9.31
N LEU A 15 3.09 6.91 9.50
CA LEU A 15 3.40 6.35 10.81
C LEU A 15 4.86 6.57 11.17
N ASN A 16 5.09 7.00 12.41
CA ASN A 16 6.42 7.10 12.99
C ASN A 16 7.01 5.70 13.29
N SER A 17 8.25 5.63 13.78
CA SER A 17 8.94 4.38 14.14
C SER A 17 8.25 3.58 15.26
N LYS A 18 7.29 4.17 15.96
CA LYS A 18 6.44 3.51 16.97
C LYS A 18 5.09 3.06 16.40
N HIS A 19 4.93 3.08 15.07
CA HIS A 19 3.67 2.79 14.37
C HIS A 19 2.48 3.66 14.82
N GLN A 20 2.71 4.93 15.09
CA GLN A 20 1.71 5.90 15.55
C GLN A 20 1.66 7.12 14.63
N ILE A 21 0.48 7.72 14.50
CA ILE A 21 0.32 9.03 13.86
C ILE A 21 0.63 10.11 14.92
N SER A 22 1.53 11.03 14.61
CA SER A 22 1.83 12.12 15.54
C SER A 22 0.65 13.10 15.65
N GLU A 23 0.52 13.75 16.82
CA GLU A 23 -0.52 14.76 17.02
C GLU A 23 -0.38 15.96 16.07
N LYS A 24 0.84 16.28 15.62
CA LYS A 24 1.06 17.36 14.65
C LYS A 24 0.57 16.95 13.26
N THR A 25 0.91 15.74 12.81
CA THR A 25 0.44 15.20 11.54
C THR A 25 -1.08 15.08 11.53
N LYS A 26 -1.68 14.56 12.60
CA LYS A 26 -3.14 14.50 12.75
C LYS A 26 -3.80 15.87 12.60
N LYS A 27 -3.33 16.88 13.33
CA LYS A 27 -3.86 18.25 13.24
C LYS A 27 -3.71 18.84 11.84
N LYS A 28 -2.57 18.60 11.18
CA LYS A 28 -2.34 19.07 9.81
C LYS A 28 -3.31 18.44 8.82
N VAL A 29 -3.52 17.15 8.91
CA VAL A 29 -4.48 16.42 8.05
C VAL A 29 -5.92 16.89 8.28
N GLN A 30 -6.31 17.14 9.52
CA GLN A 30 -7.62 17.74 9.85
C GLN A 30 -7.79 19.14 9.26
N GLN A 31 -6.73 19.97 9.27
CA GLN A 31 -6.75 21.29 8.63
C GLN A 31 -6.96 21.18 7.11
N LEU A 32 -6.33 20.19 6.44
CA LEU A 32 -6.57 19.93 5.03
C LEU A 32 -8.03 19.56 4.76
N ALA A 33 -8.60 18.70 5.60
CA ALA A 33 -10.01 18.30 5.48
C ALA A 33 -10.97 19.48 5.61
N ILE A 34 -10.71 20.41 6.55
CA ILE A 34 -11.48 21.67 6.68
C ILE A 34 -11.36 22.54 5.42
N GLN A 35 -10.24 22.49 4.73
CA GLN A 35 -10.00 23.22 3.48
C GLN A 35 -10.54 22.47 2.24
N ASN A 36 -11.22 21.34 2.42
CA ASN A 36 -11.68 20.45 1.36
C ASN A 36 -10.53 19.90 0.48
N ILE A 37 -9.36 19.71 1.05
CA ILE A 37 -8.22 19.07 0.40
C ILE A 37 -8.17 17.61 0.89
N PRO A 38 -8.52 16.61 0.06
CA PRO A 38 -8.46 15.21 0.45
C PRO A 38 -7.02 14.78 0.81
N PHE A 39 -6.89 14.06 1.92
CA PHE A 39 -5.68 13.34 2.30
C PHE A 39 -5.94 11.84 2.12
N VAL A 40 -5.39 11.29 1.04
CA VAL A 40 -5.67 9.92 0.56
C VAL A 40 -4.57 8.98 1.05
N LEU A 41 -4.95 7.94 1.77
CA LEU A 41 -4.04 6.87 2.18
C LEU A 41 -3.79 5.91 1.01
N VAL A 42 -2.53 5.58 0.75
CA VAL A 42 -2.09 4.72 -0.36
C VAL A 42 -1.14 3.66 0.16
N SER A 43 -1.59 2.40 0.28
CA SER A 43 -0.78 1.34 0.91
C SER A 43 -0.93 -0.02 0.24
N ALA A 44 0.01 -0.93 0.49
CA ALA A 44 -0.09 -2.35 0.15
C ALA A 44 -1.02 -3.13 1.10
N ARG A 45 -1.49 -2.49 2.17
CA ARG A 45 -2.39 -3.10 3.16
C ARG A 45 -3.77 -3.38 2.57
N MET A 46 -4.49 -4.33 3.16
CA MET A 46 -5.92 -4.52 2.89
C MET A 46 -6.76 -3.38 3.49
N PRO A 47 -7.97 -3.11 2.96
CA PRO A 47 -8.78 -1.99 3.45
C PRO A 47 -9.05 -2.03 4.96
N LYS A 48 -9.40 -3.21 5.49
CA LYS A 48 -9.68 -3.42 6.92
C LYS A 48 -8.50 -3.02 7.82
N GLY A 49 -7.25 -3.16 7.33
CA GLY A 49 -6.03 -2.74 8.03
C GLY A 49 -5.72 -1.24 7.88
N MET A 50 -6.55 -0.48 7.15
CA MET A 50 -6.35 0.95 6.90
C MET A 50 -7.47 1.84 7.47
N HIS A 51 -8.69 1.29 7.62
CA HIS A 51 -9.86 2.07 8.06
C HIS A 51 -9.62 2.82 9.37
N TYR A 52 -8.99 2.17 10.32
CA TYR A 52 -8.79 2.73 11.63
C TYR A 52 -7.91 4.02 11.57
N PHE A 53 -7.03 4.17 10.58
CA PHE A 53 -6.24 5.39 10.41
C PHE A 53 -7.10 6.57 9.96
N LEU A 54 -8.12 6.35 9.14
CA LEU A 54 -9.08 7.41 8.77
C LEU A 54 -9.89 7.85 9.99
N ASP A 55 -10.29 6.89 10.83
CA ASP A 55 -11.01 7.16 12.08
C ASP A 55 -10.11 7.93 13.08
N GLU A 56 -8.85 7.51 13.24
CA GLU A 56 -7.88 8.18 14.09
C GLU A 56 -7.59 9.60 13.60
N LEU A 57 -7.45 9.81 12.30
CA LEU A 57 -7.29 11.13 11.68
C LEU A 57 -8.57 11.97 11.73
N GLN A 58 -9.72 11.35 11.97
CA GLN A 58 -11.05 11.97 11.96
C GLN A 58 -11.38 12.64 10.62
N ILE A 59 -11.07 11.96 9.52
CA ILE A 59 -11.34 12.44 8.16
C ILE A 59 -12.17 11.43 7.37
N LYS A 60 -12.84 11.95 6.32
CA LYS A 60 -13.44 11.13 5.27
C LYS A 60 -12.69 11.40 3.98
N ALA A 61 -12.04 10.38 3.44
CA ALA A 61 -11.27 10.46 2.21
C ALA A 61 -11.33 9.14 1.45
N PRO A 62 -11.10 9.12 0.14
CA PRO A 62 -10.81 7.91 -0.59
C PRO A 62 -9.58 7.19 -0.03
N MET A 63 -9.48 5.91 -0.30
CA MET A 63 -8.39 5.06 0.17
C MET A 63 -7.93 4.12 -0.94
N VAL A 64 -6.63 3.96 -1.09
CA VAL A 64 -5.99 3.07 -2.06
C VAL A 64 -5.33 1.91 -1.32
N SER A 65 -5.85 0.72 -1.53
CA SER A 65 -5.36 -0.53 -0.94
C SER A 65 -4.65 -1.40 -1.99
N TYR A 66 -3.87 -2.38 -1.51
CA TYR A 66 -3.15 -3.32 -2.37
C TYR A 66 -2.33 -2.60 -3.44
N SER A 67 -1.61 -1.54 -3.03
CA SER A 67 -0.76 -0.71 -3.92
C SER A 67 -1.49 -0.25 -5.19
N GLY A 68 -2.81 -0.07 -5.14
CA GLY A 68 -3.65 0.34 -6.29
C GLY A 68 -4.60 -0.73 -6.79
N GLY A 69 -4.57 -1.94 -6.27
CA GLY A 69 -5.46 -3.04 -6.67
C GLY A 69 -6.91 -2.84 -6.24
N LEU A 70 -7.15 -2.03 -5.20
CA LEU A 70 -8.50 -1.75 -4.71
C LEU A 70 -8.59 -0.29 -4.26
N ILE A 71 -9.59 0.43 -4.77
CA ILE A 71 -9.82 1.83 -4.41
C ILE A 71 -11.23 1.95 -3.84
N LEU A 72 -11.32 2.59 -2.68
CA LEU A 72 -12.58 2.91 -2.03
C LEU A 72 -12.80 4.43 -2.06
N ASP A 73 -14.06 4.85 -2.17
CA ASP A 73 -14.43 6.26 -2.05
C ASP A 73 -14.46 6.72 -0.57
N GLU A 74 -14.82 7.97 -0.33
CA GLU A 74 -14.92 8.57 1.02
C GLU A 74 -16.01 7.95 1.89
N ASN A 75 -16.92 7.15 1.31
CA ASN A 75 -17.93 6.37 2.02
C ASN A 75 -17.55 4.89 2.15
N GLN A 76 -16.30 4.56 1.82
CA GLN A 76 -15.73 3.20 1.88
C GLN A 76 -16.39 2.22 0.91
N LYS A 77 -17.00 2.72 -0.15
CA LYS A 77 -17.54 1.92 -1.25
C LYS A 77 -16.45 1.65 -2.28
N VAL A 78 -16.33 0.42 -2.72
CA VAL A 78 -15.39 0.04 -3.80
C VAL A 78 -15.77 0.74 -5.09
N ILE A 79 -14.85 1.51 -5.66
CA ILE A 79 -15.01 2.24 -6.94
C ILE A 79 -14.06 1.76 -8.02
N TYR A 80 -13.04 0.99 -7.65
CA TYR A 80 -12.13 0.30 -8.56
C TYR A 80 -11.62 -0.98 -7.90
N SER A 81 -11.51 -2.05 -8.67
CA SER A 81 -11.00 -3.33 -8.18
C SER A 81 -10.28 -4.07 -9.30
N LYS A 82 -8.99 -4.28 -9.13
CA LYS A 82 -8.11 -5.01 -10.02
C LYS A 82 -7.33 -6.06 -9.23
N GLY A 83 -7.31 -7.26 -9.75
CA GLY A 83 -6.55 -8.38 -9.20
C GLY A 83 -6.38 -9.43 -10.30
N PHE A 84 -5.55 -10.42 -10.06
CA PHE A 84 -5.40 -11.55 -10.96
C PHE A 84 -6.49 -12.61 -10.73
N SER A 85 -6.72 -13.47 -11.72
CA SER A 85 -7.81 -14.43 -11.67
C SER A 85 -7.64 -15.47 -10.56
N VAL A 86 -8.74 -16.01 -10.06
CA VAL A 86 -8.70 -17.09 -9.05
C VAL A 86 -8.03 -18.34 -9.60
N GLU A 87 -8.11 -18.60 -10.89
CA GLU A 87 -7.41 -19.71 -11.55
C GLU A 87 -5.90 -19.52 -11.49
N MET A 88 -5.41 -18.31 -11.71
CA MET A 88 -3.99 -17.97 -11.52
C MET A 88 -3.57 -18.13 -10.05
N ALA A 89 -4.41 -17.68 -9.12
CA ALA A 89 -4.16 -17.83 -7.68
C ALA A 89 -4.06 -19.30 -7.26
N LYS A 90 -4.93 -20.17 -7.78
CA LYS A 90 -4.89 -21.61 -7.54
C LYS A 90 -3.62 -22.25 -8.10
N ARG A 91 -3.20 -21.89 -9.32
CA ARG A 91 -1.95 -22.39 -9.92
C ARG A 91 -0.71 -21.98 -9.10
N LEU A 92 -0.66 -20.73 -8.62
CA LEU A 92 0.39 -20.26 -7.71
C LEU A 92 0.40 -21.08 -6.42
N TYR A 93 -0.77 -21.21 -5.79
CA TYR A 93 -0.95 -21.98 -4.57
C TYR A 93 -0.49 -23.43 -4.73
N GLU A 94 -0.97 -24.14 -5.76
CA GLU A 94 -0.57 -25.53 -6.04
C GLU A 94 0.94 -25.66 -6.26
N TYR A 95 1.56 -24.71 -6.98
CA TYR A 95 3.00 -24.69 -7.18
C TYR A 95 3.75 -24.48 -5.84
N ILE A 96 3.35 -23.53 -5.02
CA ILE A 96 3.98 -23.25 -3.73
C ILE A 96 3.84 -24.44 -2.79
N LYS A 97 2.65 -25.03 -2.70
CA LYS A 97 2.42 -26.22 -1.85
C LYS A 97 3.20 -27.42 -2.31
N TYR A 98 3.29 -27.67 -3.62
CA TYR A 98 3.99 -28.84 -4.15
C TYR A 98 5.51 -28.76 -3.94
N TYR A 99 6.13 -27.59 -4.20
CA TYR A 99 7.59 -27.48 -4.18
C TYR A 99 8.17 -26.98 -2.86
N TYR A 100 7.40 -26.21 -2.08
CA TYR A 100 7.90 -25.53 -0.89
C TYR A 100 7.17 -25.91 0.40
N GLN A 101 5.95 -26.41 0.30
CA GLN A 101 5.13 -26.87 1.45
C GLN A 101 4.94 -25.82 2.56
N ILE A 102 4.84 -24.55 2.17
CA ILE A 102 4.64 -23.42 3.07
C ILE A 102 3.21 -22.88 2.97
N PRO A 103 2.68 -22.26 4.03
CA PRO A 103 1.37 -21.62 4.00
C PRO A 103 1.30 -20.45 3.03
N VAL A 104 0.10 -20.21 2.50
CA VAL A 104 -0.15 -19.12 1.55
C VAL A 104 -1.29 -18.25 2.05
N ASN A 105 -1.05 -16.95 2.10
CA ASN A 105 -2.03 -15.95 2.47
C ASN A 105 -2.72 -15.38 1.23
N PHE A 106 -4.04 -15.40 1.19
CA PHE A 106 -4.88 -14.86 0.13
C PHE A 106 -5.59 -13.62 0.62
N TYR A 107 -5.46 -12.53 -0.11
CA TYR A 107 -6.13 -11.28 0.20
C TYR A 107 -7.14 -10.93 -0.90
N VAL A 108 -8.42 -10.87 -0.52
CA VAL A 108 -9.54 -10.58 -1.42
C VAL A 108 -10.44 -9.54 -0.75
N GLU A 109 -10.45 -8.31 -1.24
CA GLU A 109 -11.19 -7.20 -0.63
C GLU A 109 -10.86 -7.04 0.87
N ASN A 110 -11.81 -7.31 1.76
CA ASN A 110 -11.62 -7.26 3.21
C ASN A 110 -11.37 -8.64 3.85
N HIS A 111 -11.07 -9.66 3.05
CA HIS A 111 -10.81 -11.01 3.52
C HIS A 111 -9.32 -11.34 3.45
N TRP A 112 -8.78 -11.77 4.56
CA TRP A 112 -7.47 -12.39 4.66
C TRP A 112 -7.69 -13.87 4.97
N MET A 113 -7.40 -14.73 4.02
CA MET A 113 -7.64 -16.17 4.12
C MET A 113 -6.31 -16.93 4.05
N VAL A 114 -6.21 -18.01 4.82
CA VAL A 114 -5.03 -18.90 4.86
C VAL A 114 -5.44 -20.35 4.78
N ASP A 115 -4.60 -21.17 4.18
CA ASP A 115 -4.79 -22.63 4.13
C ASP A 115 -4.37 -23.31 5.43
N GLU A 116 -3.31 -22.83 6.07
CA GLU A 116 -2.74 -23.34 7.31
C GLU A 116 -2.23 -22.17 8.16
N LEU A 117 -2.17 -22.36 9.48
CA LEU A 117 -1.57 -21.38 10.40
C LEU A 117 -0.15 -21.83 10.71
N ASP A 118 0.76 -20.86 10.76
CA ASP A 118 2.13 -21.01 11.24
C ASP A 118 2.57 -19.78 12.05
N GLU A 119 3.79 -19.81 12.58
CA GLU A 119 4.34 -18.73 13.39
C GLU A 119 4.39 -17.39 12.62
N GLY A 120 4.72 -17.40 11.32
CA GLY A 120 4.79 -16.19 10.50
C GLY A 120 3.42 -15.55 10.31
N ILE A 121 2.37 -16.36 10.13
CA ILE A 121 0.98 -15.88 10.03
C ILE A 121 0.47 -15.36 11.37
N GLU A 122 0.86 -16.01 12.48
CA GLU A 122 0.51 -15.54 13.83
C GLU A 122 1.19 -14.19 14.13
N GLU A 123 2.46 -14.02 13.77
CA GLU A 123 3.16 -12.75 13.88
C GLU A 123 2.49 -11.66 13.03
N GLU A 124 2.15 -11.96 11.77
CA GLU A 124 1.43 -11.02 10.90
C GLU A 124 0.06 -10.62 11.48
N SER A 125 -0.63 -11.57 12.13
CA SER A 125 -1.89 -11.31 12.84
C SER A 125 -1.71 -10.33 14.00
N ILE A 126 -0.61 -10.44 14.73
CA ILE A 126 -0.26 -9.52 15.84
C ILE A 126 0.11 -8.14 15.28
N ILE A 127 0.95 -8.09 14.25
CA ILE A 127 1.41 -6.83 13.62
C ILE A 127 0.24 -6.04 13.03
N THR A 128 -0.67 -6.72 12.34
CA THR A 128 -1.79 -6.08 11.65
C THR A 128 -3.01 -5.85 12.54
N GLY A 129 -3.11 -6.56 13.67
CA GLY A 129 -4.31 -6.62 14.51
C GLY A 129 -5.48 -7.35 13.86
N LEU A 130 -5.24 -8.06 12.75
CA LEU A 130 -6.25 -8.79 11.99
C LEU A 130 -6.11 -10.29 12.22
N LYS A 131 -7.22 -11.01 12.07
CA LYS A 131 -7.23 -12.48 12.15
C LYS A 131 -7.52 -13.06 10.77
N PRO A 132 -6.74 -14.07 10.33
CA PRO A 132 -7.02 -14.75 9.08
C PRO A 132 -8.27 -15.62 9.20
N GLU A 133 -8.95 -15.78 8.08
CA GLU A 133 -10.06 -16.69 7.87
C GLU A 133 -9.53 -17.99 7.23
N LYS A 134 -10.27 -19.07 7.36
CA LYS A 134 -9.95 -20.30 6.64
C LYS A 134 -10.10 -20.09 5.13
N LEU A 135 -9.16 -20.60 4.35
CA LEU A 135 -9.19 -20.48 2.90
C LEU A 135 -10.48 -21.08 2.31
N ASP A 136 -11.26 -20.24 1.66
CA ASP A 136 -12.40 -20.61 0.83
C ASP A 136 -12.43 -19.72 -0.43
N LEU A 137 -12.15 -20.32 -1.57
CA LEU A 137 -12.15 -19.64 -2.86
C LEU A 137 -13.46 -19.81 -3.65
N ASN A 138 -14.52 -20.38 -3.04
CA ASN A 138 -15.81 -20.52 -3.69
C ASN A 138 -16.43 -19.14 -3.97
N GLY A 139 -16.85 -18.95 -5.21
CA GLY A 139 -17.45 -17.66 -5.64
C GLY A 139 -16.44 -16.53 -5.86
N ILE A 140 -15.17 -16.69 -5.47
CA ILE A 140 -14.11 -15.72 -5.72
C ILE A 140 -13.73 -15.74 -7.21
N LYS A 141 -13.71 -14.55 -7.83
CA LYS A 141 -13.34 -14.40 -9.24
C LYS A 141 -11.91 -13.87 -9.40
N LYS A 142 -11.44 -13.09 -8.45
CA LYS A 142 -10.11 -12.47 -8.47
C LYS A 142 -9.51 -12.40 -7.06
N VAL A 143 -8.18 -12.39 -7.01
CA VAL A 143 -7.38 -12.23 -5.79
C VAL A 143 -6.56 -10.95 -5.95
N HIS A 144 -6.53 -10.10 -4.92
CA HIS A 144 -5.80 -8.83 -4.99
C HIS A 144 -4.32 -9.02 -4.67
N LYS A 145 -4.01 -9.88 -3.69
CA LYS A 145 -2.64 -10.18 -3.28
C LYS A 145 -2.53 -11.61 -2.78
N LEU A 146 -1.46 -12.31 -3.13
CA LEU A 146 -0.94 -13.44 -2.38
C LEU A 146 0.29 -13.00 -1.61
N LEU A 147 0.43 -13.48 -0.38
CA LEU A 147 1.61 -13.27 0.45
C LEU A 147 2.11 -14.62 0.96
N VAL A 148 3.39 -14.85 0.81
CA VAL A 148 4.12 -15.94 1.45
C VAL A 148 5.05 -15.35 2.49
N ILE A 149 5.04 -15.94 3.70
CA ILE A 149 5.93 -15.59 4.80
C ILE A 149 6.81 -16.81 5.05
N ALA A 150 8.11 -16.68 4.90
CA ALA A 150 9.06 -17.78 5.08
C ALA A 150 10.46 -17.23 5.35
N GLU A 151 11.41 -18.13 5.68
CA GLU A 151 12.83 -17.76 5.79
C GLU A 151 13.36 -17.12 4.50
N SER A 152 14.24 -16.11 4.63
CA SER A 152 14.77 -15.32 3.51
C SER A 152 15.31 -16.19 2.36
N GLY A 153 16.08 -17.25 2.66
CA GLY A 153 16.60 -18.14 1.64
C GLY A 153 15.53 -18.95 0.87
N ILE A 154 14.37 -19.20 1.48
CA ILE A 154 13.22 -19.82 0.80
C ILE A 154 12.55 -18.77 -0.08
N VAL A 155 12.33 -17.58 0.45
CA VAL A 155 11.71 -16.45 -0.27
C VAL A 155 12.50 -16.10 -1.53
N ASP A 156 13.85 -16.05 -1.46
CA ASP A 156 14.70 -15.77 -2.62
C ASP A 156 14.52 -16.82 -3.74
N ARG A 157 14.56 -18.10 -3.38
CA ARG A 157 14.35 -19.18 -4.36
C ARG A 157 12.93 -19.17 -4.95
N LEU A 158 11.94 -18.90 -4.09
CA LEU A 158 10.55 -18.84 -4.52
C LEU A 158 10.32 -17.66 -5.47
N GLU A 159 10.86 -16.49 -5.16
CA GLU A 159 10.77 -15.30 -6.02
C GLU A 159 11.29 -15.61 -7.43
N MET A 160 12.49 -16.17 -7.53
CA MET A 160 13.09 -16.55 -8.82
C MET A 160 12.20 -17.53 -9.59
N SER A 161 11.73 -18.59 -8.91
CA SER A 161 10.90 -19.63 -9.51
C SER A 161 9.56 -19.11 -10.00
N LEU A 162 8.91 -18.25 -9.21
CA LEU A 162 7.61 -17.68 -9.57
C LEU A 162 7.73 -16.69 -10.72
N LYS A 163 8.76 -15.83 -10.73
CA LYS A 163 9.03 -14.90 -11.84
C LYS A 163 9.29 -15.61 -13.16
N GLU A 164 9.96 -16.76 -13.13
CA GLU A 164 10.20 -17.57 -14.31
C GLU A 164 8.92 -18.22 -14.87
N LYS A 165 8.05 -18.71 -13.98
CA LYS A 165 6.91 -19.56 -14.35
C LYS A 165 5.59 -18.83 -14.55
N PHE A 166 5.41 -17.67 -13.92
CA PHE A 166 4.15 -16.94 -13.90
C PHE A 166 4.31 -15.53 -14.45
N SER A 167 3.91 -15.36 -15.72
CA SER A 167 3.80 -14.04 -16.36
C SER A 167 2.49 -13.35 -15.96
N GLY A 168 2.44 -12.02 -16.12
CA GLY A 168 1.25 -11.24 -15.80
C GLY A 168 1.10 -10.91 -14.31
N LEU A 169 2.13 -11.22 -13.50
CA LEU A 169 2.16 -10.93 -12.08
C LEU A 169 3.39 -10.08 -11.72
N LYS A 170 3.17 -9.11 -10.86
CA LYS A 170 4.22 -8.40 -10.16
C LYS A 170 4.56 -9.21 -8.89
N ILE A 171 5.75 -9.80 -8.88
CA ILE A 171 6.25 -10.64 -7.78
C ILE A 171 7.47 -9.96 -7.19
N TYR A 172 7.45 -9.64 -5.90
CA TYR A 172 8.54 -8.92 -5.25
C TYR A 172 8.57 -9.17 -3.74
N LYS A 173 9.73 -8.96 -3.15
CA LYS A 173 9.90 -8.98 -1.70
C LYS A 173 9.52 -7.62 -1.12
N SER A 174 8.57 -7.59 -0.20
CA SER A 174 8.28 -6.40 0.62
C SER A 174 9.14 -6.34 1.89
N LYS A 175 9.61 -7.51 2.36
CA LYS A 175 10.64 -7.71 3.39
C LYS A 175 11.46 -8.94 3.01
N ASP A 176 12.58 -9.17 3.65
CA ASP A 176 13.42 -10.34 3.39
C ASP A 176 12.66 -11.68 3.54
N THR A 177 11.67 -11.71 4.42
CA THR A 177 10.84 -12.89 4.73
C THR A 177 9.46 -12.86 4.08
N TYR A 178 9.11 -11.81 3.31
CA TYR A 178 7.78 -11.61 2.71
C TYR A 178 7.87 -11.57 1.19
N LEU A 179 7.16 -12.46 0.51
CA LEU A 179 7.01 -12.46 -0.95
C LEU A 179 5.57 -12.14 -1.32
N GLU A 180 5.38 -11.04 -2.01
CA GLU A 180 4.07 -10.60 -2.49
C GLU A 180 3.90 -10.87 -3.98
N SER A 181 2.69 -11.27 -4.37
CA SER A 181 2.28 -11.44 -5.76
C SER A 181 0.98 -10.70 -6.00
N MET A 182 0.97 -9.81 -6.99
CA MET A 182 -0.18 -9.00 -7.39
C MET A 182 -0.29 -8.98 -8.92
N ASP A 183 -1.41 -8.48 -9.46
CA ASP A 183 -1.55 -8.23 -10.90
C ASP A 183 -0.48 -7.23 -11.37
N GLU A 184 0.19 -7.50 -12.49
CA GLU A 184 1.33 -6.68 -12.96
C GLU A 184 0.96 -5.23 -13.30
N SER A 185 -0.32 -4.98 -13.65
CA SER A 185 -0.82 -3.64 -14.00
C SER A 185 -1.16 -2.78 -12.78
N VAL A 186 -1.08 -3.34 -11.57
CA VAL A 186 -1.38 -2.63 -10.34
C VAL A 186 -0.17 -1.80 -9.89
N SER A 187 -0.40 -0.52 -9.63
CA SER A 187 0.60 0.41 -9.11
C SER A 187 -0.05 1.55 -8.33
N LYS A 188 0.70 2.18 -7.43
CA LYS A 188 0.22 3.37 -6.71
C LYS A 188 -0.07 4.51 -7.67
N SER A 189 0.75 4.68 -8.70
CA SER A 189 0.58 5.71 -9.73
C SER A 189 -0.71 5.53 -10.53
N SER A 190 -1.04 4.30 -10.97
CA SER A 190 -2.28 4.03 -11.71
C SER A 190 -3.55 4.34 -10.89
N ALA A 191 -3.51 4.06 -9.58
CA ALA A 191 -4.60 4.40 -8.67
C ALA A 191 -4.74 5.91 -8.47
N ILE A 192 -3.63 6.63 -8.34
CA ILE A 192 -3.62 8.10 -8.23
C ILE A 192 -4.17 8.73 -9.50
N GLN A 193 -3.74 8.28 -10.68
CA GLN A 193 -4.29 8.74 -11.95
C GLN A 193 -5.82 8.54 -12.00
N PHE A 194 -6.30 7.33 -11.65
CA PHE A 194 -7.73 7.04 -11.59
C PHE A 194 -8.50 7.98 -10.66
N LEU A 195 -7.98 8.22 -9.45
CA LEU A 195 -8.62 9.13 -8.49
C LEU A 195 -8.58 10.58 -8.97
N CYS A 196 -7.48 11.05 -9.54
CA CYS A 196 -7.34 12.40 -10.08
C CYS A 196 -8.36 12.64 -11.21
N ASP A 197 -8.50 11.69 -12.13
CA ASP A 197 -9.49 11.76 -13.22
C ASP A 197 -10.92 11.81 -12.68
N LYS A 198 -11.23 10.96 -11.69
CA LYS A 198 -12.55 10.92 -11.05
C LYS A 198 -12.86 12.20 -10.28
N MET A 199 -11.90 12.77 -9.59
CA MET A 199 -12.05 14.03 -8.83
C MET A 199 -11.89 15.29 -9.72
N LYS A 200 -11.50 15.13 -10.99
CA LYS A 200 -11.20 16.23 -11.92
C LYS A 200 -10.08 17.16 -11.41
N ILE A 201 -9.05 16.56 -10.81
CA ILE A 201 -7.86 17.23 -10.31
C ILE A 201 -6.70 16.90 -11.24
N GLY A 202 -5.98 17.92 -11.72
CA GLY A 202 -4.76 17.69 -12.49
C GLY A 202 -3.61 17.14 -11.62
N LEU A 203 -2.83 16.21 -12.14
CA LEU A 203 -1.69 15.64 -11.41
C LEU A 203 -0.74 16.71 -10.87
N HIS A 204 -0.53 17.80 -11.62
CA HIS A 204 0.30 18.96 -11.20
C HIS A 204 -0.25 19.69 -9.97
N GLN A 205 -1.48 19.41 -9.55
CA GLN A 205 -2.13 19.97 -8.36
C GLN A 205 -2.12 18.97 -7.19
N THR A 206 -1.30 17.93 -7.25
CA THR A 206 -1.22 16.89 -6.23
C THR A 206 0.15 16.84 -5.57
N VAL A 207 0.16 16.42 -4.33
CA VAL A 207 1.35 16.17 -3.52
C VAL A 207 1.35 14.71 -3.08
N SER A 208 2.51 14.08 -3.04
CA SER A 208 2.64 12.73 -2.49
C SER A 208 3.82 12.58 -1.55
N PHE A 209 3.71 11.62 -0.63
CA PHE A 209 4.72 11.26 0.37
C PHE A 209 4.95 9.76 0.35
N GLY A 210 6.22 9.33 0.39
CA GLY A 210 6.61 7.93 0.40
C GLY A 210 8.06 7.74 0.82
N ASP A 211 8.43 6.53 1.18
CA ASP A 211 9.77 6.19 1.69
C ASP A 211 10.39 4.97 1.01
N ASN A 212 9.62 4.16 0.29
CA ASN A 212 10.11 2.89 -0.22
C ASN A 212 9.99 2.79 -1.76
N TYR A 213 10.62 1.77 -2.35
CA TYR A 213 10.66 1.54 -3.80
C TYR A 213 9.27 1.40 -4.45
N ASN A 214 8.28 0.89 -3.72
CA ASN A 214 6.90 0.82 -4.20
C ASN A 214 6.17 2.17 -4.23
N ASP A 215 6.81 3.25 -3.75
CA ASP A 215 6.30 4.62 -3.80
C ASP A 215 6.85 5.43 -4.96
N LEU A 216 7.96 4.98 -5.57
CA LEU A 216 8.67 5.73 -6.61
C LEU A 216 7.74 6.19 -7.74
N ASP A 217 6.87 5.30 -8.21
CA ASP A 217 5.96 5.59 -9.30
C ASP A 217 4.94 6.68 -8.95
N MET A 218 4.43 6.71 -7.71
CA MET A 218 3.53 7.77 -7.26
C MET A 218 4.29 9.08 -7.00
N LEU A 219 5.49 9.02 -6.42
CA LEU A 219 6.31 10.21 -6.16
C LEU A 219 6.73 10.92 -7.45
N LEU A 220 7.01 10.16 -8.51
CA LEU A 220 7.35 10.69 -9.82
C LEU A 220 6.14 11.20 -10.62
N LEU A 221 4.94 10.67 -10.34
CA LEU A 221 3.71 11.00 -11.07
C LEU A 221 3.09 12.31 -10.60
N THR A 222 3.08 12.56 -9.30
CA THR A 222 2.39 13.71 -8.69
C THR A 222 3.10 15.03 -8.99
N GLY A 223 2.37 16.13 -8.89
CA GLY A 223 2.92 17.47 -9.14
C GLY A 223 4.12 17.79 -8.24
N LYS A 224 4.12 17.28 -7.00
CA LYS A 224 5.27 17.35 -6.10
C LYS A 224 5.31 16.09 -5.21
N GLY A 225 6.25 15.19 -5.49
CA GLY A 225 6.51 14.00 -4.67
C GLY A 225 7.63 14.27 -3.68
N PHE A 226 7.43 13.92 -2.43
CA PHE A 226 8.41 14.04 -1.36
C PHE A 226 8.89 12.67 -0.90
N ALA A 227 10.20 12.40 -1.04
CA ALA A 227 10.83 11.29 -0.38
C ALA A 227 11.06 11.64 1.11
N MET A 228 10.61 10.76 2.01
CA MET A 228 10.88 10.91 3.44
C MET A 228 12.37 10.69 3.74
N ALA A 229 12.97 11.45 4.67
CA ALA A 229 14.40 11.34 4.99
C ALA A 229 14.82 9.97 5.53
N ASN A 230 13.90 9.20 6.10
CA ASN A 230 14.11 7.79 6.49
C ASN A 230 13.95 6.81 5.33
N GLY A 231 13.71 7.30 4.12
CA GLY A 231 13.43 6.46 2.94
C GLY A 231 14.64 5.63 2.49
N ALA A 232 14.37 4.60 1.69
CA ALA A 232 15.40 3.77 1.09
C ALA A 232 16.34 4.62 0.22
N GLN A 233 17.65 4.33 0.24
CA GLN A 233 18.66 5.12 -0.45
C GLN A 233 18.32 5.34 -1.94
N GLY A 234 17.90 4.31 -2.67
CA GLY A 234 17.54 4.44 -4.08
C GLY A 234 16.31 5.33 -4.32
N VAL A 235 15.40 5.47 -3.34
CA VAL A 235 14.28 6.41 -3.39
C VAL A 235 14.80 7.85 -3.22
N LEU A 236 15.66 8.08 -2.23
CA LEU A 236 16.29 9.39 -2.00
C LEU A 236 17.14 9.85 -3.21
N GLU A 237 17.82 8.92 -3.86
CA GLU A 237 18.60 9.24 -5.07
C GLU A 237 17.72 9.52 -6.30
N SER A 238 16.54 8.92 -6.39
CA SER A 238 15.63 9.04 -7.54
C SER A 238 14.68 10.23 -7.46
N ILE A 239 14.35 10.68 -6.26
CA ILE A 239 13.39 11.77 -6.03
C ILE A 239 14.14 13.02 -5.59
N PRO A 240 14.10 14.13 -6.36
CA PRO A 240 14.89 15.31 -6.05
C PRO A 240 14.37 16.12 -4.86
N THR A 241 13.12 15.91 -4.47
CA THR A 241 12.47 16.66 -3.39
C THR A 241 12.35 15.77 -2.15
N HIS A 242 13.01 16.20 -1.08
CA HIS A 242 13.01 15.48 0.20
C HIS A 242 12.28 16.28 1.26
N THR A 243 11.81 15.58 2.29
CA THR A 243 11.31 16.16 3.53
C THR A 243 12.01 15.54 4.72
N LEU A 244 11.62 15.91 5.94
CA LEU A 244 12.12 15.30 7.18
C LEU A 244 11.67 13.84 7.29
N SER A 245 12.19 13.12 8.27
CA SER A 245 11.79 11.74 8.54
C SER A 245 10.34 11.66 9.07
N ASN A 246 9.80 10.46 9.08
CA ASN A 246 8.50 10.18 9.71
C ASN A 246 8.49 10.42 11.23
N ASP A 247 9.64 10.33 11.90
CA ASP A 247 9.78 10.66 13.32
C ASP A 247 9.88 12.18 13.60
N GLU A 248 10.16 12.96 12.56
CA GLU A 248 10.31 14.42 12.62
C GLU A 248 9.15 15.18 11.99
N ASP A 249 8.00 14.54 11.84
CA ASP A 249 6.80 15.12 11.21
C ASP A 249 7.04 15.63 9.76
N GLY A 250 7.77 14.87 8.94
CA GLY A 250 8.16 15.26 7.59
C GLY A 250 7.00 15.68 6.68
N ILE A 251 5.82 15.05 6.81
CA ILE A 251 4.61 15.45 6.09
C ILE A 251 4.20 16.88 6.45
N VAL A 252 4.19 17.22 7.74
CA VAL A 252 3.82 18.56 8.23
C VAL A 252 4.82 19.58 7.73
N TYR A 253 6.12 19.29 7.90
CA TYR A 253 7.19 20.18 7.46
C TYR A 253 7.07 20.52 5.98
N ALA A 254 6.89 19.53 5.11
CA ALA A 254 6.74 19.75 3.68
C ALA A 254 5.49 20.58 3.34
N LEU A 255 4.35 20.25 3.93
CA LEU A 255 3.08 20.94 3.65
C LEU A 255 3.07 22.38 4.14
N ASP A 256 3.75 22.70 5.27
CA ASP A 256 3.87 24.07 5.77
C ASP A 256 4.76 24.93 4.88
N ASN A 257 5.80 24.36 4.27
CA ASN A 257 6.71 25.06 3.38
C ASN A 257 6.21 25.20 1.93
N LEU A 258 5.19 24.40 1.53
CA LEU A 258 4.55 24.53 0.22
C LEU A 258 3.63 25.76 0.08
N VAL A 259 3.19 26.35 1.18
CA VAL A 259 2.24 27.48 1.20
C VAL A 259 2.92 28.79 0.77
N GLY A 260 4.23 28.81 0.62
CA GLY A 260 5.04 29.99 0.26
C GLY A 260 5.51 30.05 -1.20
N GLU A 261 5.21 29.04 -2.00
CA GLU A 261 5.51 28.99 -3.46
C GLU A 261 4.20 29.17 -4.27
#